data_05d7137225a7f8b327149ae455c38277
#
_entry.id   05d7137225a7f8b327149ae455c38277
#
_cell.length_a   1.000
_cell.length_b   1.000
_cell.length_c   1.000
_cell.angle_alpha   90.00
_cell.angle_beta   90.00
_cell.angle_gamma   90.00
#
_symmetry.space_group_name_H-M   'P 1'
#
loop_
_entity.id
_entity.type
_entity.pdbx_description
1 polymer ?
#
loop_
_entity_poly.entity_id
_entity_poly.type
_entity_poly.pdbx_seq_one_letter_code
_entity_poly.pdbx_strand_id
1 'polypeptide(L)'
;SAVPTFINQINEGMPITITNKKAKRYFMTINEACFLLLLSVKIKNPKNVLVLKMGKQIKILDIINQLIKIKKNLNKNYKFKIKQIGLKNGEKINEELSISKKLNQTSINDLNITNDPKYTKKKILELLNLIENNKNYQERFNTIKFFLKKELC
;
A
#
# COMPACT_ATOMS: atom_id res chain seq x y z
N SER A 1 10.29 3.48 -2.73
CA SER A 1 9.87 3.31 -1.32
C SER A 1 9.93 4.63 -0.57
N ALA A 2 8.95 4.91 0.31
CA ALA A 2 8.85 6.21 0.99
C ALA A 2 10.06 6.50 1.90
N VAL A 3 10.51 5.52 2.69
CA VAL A 3 11.61 5.71 3.66
C VAL A 3 12.93 6.08 2.96
N PRO A 4 13.40 5.36 1.95
CA PRO A 4 14.59 5.76 1.18
C PRO A 4 14.48 7.17 0.59
N THR A 5 13.30 7.55 0.09
CA THR A 5 13.08 8.90 -0.45
C THR A 5 13.27 9.97 0.63
N PHE A 6 12.74 9.76 1.84
CA PHE A 6 12.91 10.69 2.95
C PHE A 6 14.38 10.77 3.39
N ILE A 7 15.07 9.63 3.48
CA ILE A 7 16.50 9.60 3.84
C ILE A 7 17.31 10.40 2.82
N ASN A 8 17.05 10.24 1.54
CA ASN A 8 17.73 11.00 0.48
C ASN A 8 17.48 12.50 0.62
N GLN A 9 16.21 12.91 0.75
CA GLN A 9 15.85 14.32 0.94
C GLN A 9 16.53 14.94 2.19
N ILE A 10 16.61 14.18 3.29
CA ILE A 10 17.30 14.60 4.51
C ILE A 10 18.80 14.77 4.27
N ASN A 11 19.45 13.85 3.56
CA ASN A 11 20.87 13.88 3.30
C ASN A 11 21.28 15.02 2.37
N GLU A 12 20.43 15.32 1.39
CA GLU A 12 20.64 16.40 0.42
C GLU A 12 20.17 17.77 0.92
N GLY A 13 19.63 17.87 2.15
CA GLY A 13 19.11 19.12 2.71
C GLY A 13 17.87 19.65 2.01
N MET A 14 17.20 18.80 1.23
CA MET A 14 15.98 19.16 0.52
C MET A 14 14.76 19.16 1.45
N PRO A 15 13.68 19.88 1.10
CA PRO A 15 12.41 19.77 1.82
C PRO A 15 11.87 18.33 1.75
N ILE A 16 11.48 17.79 2.91
CA ILE A 16 10.88 16.46 3.01
C ILE A 16 9.44 16.56 2.51
N THR A 17 9.11 15.84 1.45
CA THR A 17 7.80 15.89 0.81
C THR A 17 6.86 14.83 1.36
N ILE A 18 5.63 15.24 1.74
CA ILE A 18 4.55 14.34 2.15
C ILE A 18 3.28 14.64 1.35
N THR A 19 2.51 13.62 1.05
CA THR A 19 1.24 13.80 0.34
C THR A 19 0.13 14.28 1.28
N ASN A 20 0.08 13.77 2.51
CA ASN A 20 -0.86 14.22 3.54
C ASN A 20 -0.30 13.95 4.94
N LYS A 21 -0.43 14.91 5.86
CA LYS A 21 0.01 14.78 7.27
C LYS A 21 -0.69 13.67 8.04
N LYS A 22 -1.91 13.29 7.63
CA LYS A 22 -2.71 12.23 8.24
C LYS A 22 -2.47 10.86 7.61
N ALA A 23 -1.68 10.78 6.53
CA ALA A 23 -1.44 9.52 5.81
C ALA A 23 -0.79 8.47 6.71
N LYS A 24 -1.37 7.27 6.69
CA LYS A 24 -0.85 6.09 7.41
C LYS A 24 -0.55 4.99 6.41
N ARG A 25 0.49 4.22 6.67
CA ARG A 25 0.90 3.08 5.84
C ARG A 25 1.28 1.90 6.73
N TYR A 26 1.17 0.72 6.15
CA TYR A 26 1.78 -0.48 6.71
C TYR A 26 3.25 -0.52 6.32
N PHE A 27 4.08 -0.98 7.23
CA PHE A 27 5.50 -1.18 6.99
C PHE A 27 5.89 -2.60 7.37
N MET A 28 6.76 -3.16 6.56
CA MET A 28 7.35 -4.48 6.75
C MET A 28 8.75 -4.45 6.14
N THR A 29 9.68 -5.15 6.76
CA THR A 29 11.01 -5.31 6.17
C THR A 29 10.96 -6.26 4.98
N ILE A 30 11.90 -6.13 4.06
CA ILE A 30 12.01 -7.04 2.91
C ILE A 30 12.19 -8.49 3.37
N ASN A 31 13.01 -8.71 4.42
CA ASN A 31 13.25 -10.04 4.96
C ASN A 31 11.98 -10.66 5.55
N GLU A 32 11.18 -9.90 6.30
CA GLU A 32 9.87 -10.36 6.79
C GLU A 32 8.94 -10.70 5.64
N ALA A 33 8.84 -9.84 4.63
CA ALA A 33 7.99 -10.08 3.47
C ALA A 33 8.40 -11.35 2.72
N CYS A 34 9.69 -11.55 2.46
CA CYS A 34 10.22 -12.75 1.82
C CYS A 34 9.95 -14.01 2.65
N PHE A 35 10.18 -13.94 3.97
CA PHE A 35 9.94 -15.07 4.87
C PHE A 35 8.46 -15.46 4.88
N LEU A 36 7.55 -14.51 5.01
CA LEU A 36 6.11 -14.77 5.01
C LEU A 36 5.62 -15.27 3.66
N LEU A 37 6.20 -14.78 2.54
CA LEU A 37 5.91 -15.30 1.22
C LEU A 37 6.32 -16.79 1.10
N LEU A 38 7.50 -17.15 1.57
CA LEU A 38 7.93 -18.56 1.60
C LEU A 38 7.03 -19.41 2.50
N LEU A 39 6.62 -18.90 3.66
CA LEU A 39 5.67 -19.60 4.54
C LEU A 39 4.31 -19.81 3.87
N SER A 40 3.87 -18.91 3.01
CA SER A 40 2.57 -18.99 2.33
C SER A 40 2.46 -20.26 1.46
N VAL A 41 3.57 -20.78 0.94
CA VAL A 41 3.61 -22.02 0.14
C VAL A 41 3.14 -23.25 0.95
N LYS A 42 3.26 -23.21 2.27
CA LYS A 42 2.77 -24.30 3.16
C LYS A 42 1.24 -24.39 3.21
N ILE A 43 0.54 -23.33 2.83
CA ILE A 43 -0.92 -23.33 2.79
C ILE A 43 -1.38 -24.00 1.50
N LYS A 44 -1.80 -25.24 1.61
CA LYS A 44 -2.30 -26.02 0.47
C LYS A 44 -3.63 -25.45 -0.04
N ASN A 45 -3.72 -25.23 -1.35
CA ASN A 45 -4.94 -24.80 -2.07
C ASN A 45 -5.71 -23.66 -1.39
N PRO A 46 -5.11 -22.47 -1.23
CA PRO A 46 -5.82 -21.36 -0.66
C PRO A 46 -6.99 -21.01 -1.56
N LYS A 47 -8.21 -21.15 -1.05
CA LYS A 47 -9.44 -20.80 -1.81
C LYS A 47 -9.55 -19.30 -2.08
N ASN A 48 -8.82 -18.49 -1.33
CA ASN A 48 -8.87 -17.02 -1.35
C ASN A 48 -7.46 -16.42 -1.33
N VAL A 49 -7.36 -15.11 -1.39
CA VAL A 49 -6.08 -14.39 -1.37
C VAL A 49 -5.49 -14.43 0.03
N LEU A 50 -4.22 -14.78 0.13
CA LEU A 50 -3.46 -14.71 1.37
C LEU A 50 -2.99 -13.27 1.60
N VAL A 51 -3.13 -12.80 2.83
CA VAL A 51 -2.76 -11.46 3.24
C VAL A 51 -1.76 -11.54 4.40
N LEU A 52 -0.61 -10.91 4.22
CA LEU A 52 0.41 -10.87 5.27
C LEU A 52 -0.09 -10.03 6.46
N LYS A 53 0.24 -10.47 7.67
CA LYS A 53 -0.11 -9.72 8.89
C LYS A 53 0.86 -8.56 9.06
N MET A 54 0.41 -7.38 8.66
CA MET A 54 1.23 -6.17 8.58
C MET A 54 1.32 -5.37 9.90
N GLY A 55 0.71 -5.86 10.99
CA GLY A 55 0.65 -5.10 12.23
C GLY A 55 -0.22 -3.85 12.15
N LYS A 56 0.17 -2.78 12.88
CA LYS A 56 -0.55 -1.50 12.90
C LYS A 56 -0.01 -0.55 11.84
N GLN A 57 -0.90 0.26 11.29
CA GLN A 57 -0.49 1.36 10.40
C GLN A 57 0.28 2.43 11.18
N ILE A 58 1.37 2.92 10.60
CA ILE A 58 2.21 3.98 11.15
C ILE A 58 1.96 5.27 10.36
N LYS A 59 1.85 6.41 11.04
CA LYS A 59 1.77 7.69 10.36
C LYS A 59 3.10 7.99 9.65
N ILE A 60 3.02 8.40 8.40
CA ILE A 60 4.21 8.81 7.64
C ILE A 60 4.98 9.92 8.36
N LEU A 61 4.26 10.86 8.98
CA LEU A 61 4.87 11.96 9.72
C LEU A 61 5.69 11.47 10.91
N ASP A 62 5.26 10.41 11.61
CA ASP A 62 6.00 9.86 12.74
C ASP A 62 7.35 9.25 12.31
N ILE A 63 7.36 8.58 11.15
CA ILE A 63 8.61 8.07 10.56
C ILE A 63 9.56 9.22 10.21
N ILE A 64 9.06 10.26 9.57
CA ILE A 64 9.86 11.45 9.23
C ILE A 64 10.44 12.07 10.50
N ASN A 65 9.64 12.22 11.56
CA ASN A 65 10.11 12.76 12.82
C ASN A 65 11.22 11.93 13.47
N GLN A 66 11.13 10.59 13.38
CA GLN A 66 12.20 9.71 13.84
C GLN A 66 13.49 9.89 13.03
N LEU A 67 13.39 9.95 11.69
CA LEU A 67 14.55 10.17 10.82
C LEU A 67 15.22 11.52 11.10
N ILE A 68 14.42 12.58 11.31
CA ILE A 68 14.92 13.91 11.68
C ILE A 68 15.63 13.86 13.03
N LYS A 69 15.07 13.16 14.02
CA LYS A 69 15.70 12.99 15.33
C LYS A 69 17.06 12.32 15.22
N ILE A 70 17.18 11.26 14.42
CA ILE A 70 18.45 10.59 14.17
C ILE A 70 19.44 11.55 13.52
N LYS A 71 19.04 12.30 12.48
CA LYS A 71 19.90 13.26 11.79
C LYS A 71 20.36 14.39 12.71
N LYS A 72 19.47 14.91 13.58
CA LYS A 72 19.81 15.95 14.58
C LYS A 72 20.81 15.46 15.64
N ASN A 73 20.76 14.18 16.02
CA ASN A 73 21.75 13.62 16.93
C ASN A 73 23.16 13.60 16.31
N LEU A 74 23.25 13.45 14.98
CA LEU A 74 24.50 13.49 14.23
C LEU A 74 24.95 14.92 13.88
N ASN A 75 23.98 15.83 13.70
CA ASN A 75 24.22 17.24 13.39
C ASN A 75 23.18 18.11 14.09
N LYS A 76 23.56 18.70 15.23
CA LYS A 76 22.67 19.52 16.08
C LYS A 76 22.08 20.73 15.34
N ASN A 77 22.78 21.28 14.37
CA ASN A 77 22.37 22.46 13.60
C ASN A 77 21.51 22.11 12.38
N TYR A 78 21.14 20.82 12.18
CA TYR A 78 20.33 20.42 11.05
C TYR A 78 18.95 21.08 11.06
N LYS A 79 18.67 21.87 10.01
CA LYS A 79 17.37 22.51 9.74
C LYS A 79 16.63 21.70 8.71
N PHE A 80 15.33 21.56 8.86
CA PHE A 80 14.48 20.83 7.94
C PHE A 80 13.19 21.59 7.64
N LYS A 81 12.62 21.31 6.47
CA LYS A 81 11.26 21.76 6.10
C LYS A 81 10.46 20.57 5.64
N ILE A 82 9.18 20.51 6.03
CA ILE A 82 8.24 19.51 5.51
C ILE A 82 7.29 20.24 4.56
N LYS A 83 7.21 19.74 3.31
CA LYS A 83 6.32 20.28 2.27
C LYS A 83 5.21 19.29 1.99
N GLN A 84 3.97 19.70 2.18
CA GLN A 84 2.81 18.91 1.77
C GLN A 84 2.52 19.17 0.29
N ILE A 85 2.49 18.07 -0.50
CA ILE A 85 2.34 18.15 -1.97
C ILE A 85 0.95 17.71 -2.45
N GLY A 86 0.06 17.28 -1.53
CA GLY A 86 -1.26 16.76 -1.88
C GLY A 86 -1.26 15.26 -2.21
N LEU A 87 -2.43 14.64 -2.14
CA LEU A 87 -2.63 13.24 -2.52
C LEU A 87 -2.61 13.12 -4.04
N LYS A 88 -1.98 12.08 -4.55
CA LYS A 88 -2.05 11.69 -5.96
C LYS A 88 -3.38 11.00 -6.25
N ASN A 89 -3.78 10.99 -7.53
CA ASN A 89 -4.97 10.25 -7.97
C ASN A 89 -4.87 8.77 -7.54
N GLY A 90 -5.90 8.28 -6.85
CA GLY A 90 -5.95 6.92 -6.33
C GLY A 90 -5.21 6.69 -5.02
N GLU A 91 -4.48 7.67 -4.47
CA GLU A 91 -3.81 7.54 -3.19
C GLU A 91 -4.81 7.67 -2.03
N LYS A 92 -4.76 6.71 -1.10
CA LYS A 92 -5.60 6.71 0.11
C LYS A 92 -4.85 7.34 1.30
N ILE A 93 -5.59 7.98 2.21
CA ILE A 93 -5.03 8.44 3.50
C ILE A 93 -4.67 7.24 4.37
N ASN A 94 -5.55 6.23 4.43
CA ASN A 94 -5.33 4.98 5.13
C ASN A 94 -5.39 3.83 4.13
N GLU A 95 -4.43 2.92 4.18
CA GLU A 95 -4.43 1.70 3.38
C GLU A 95 -5.37 0.64 3.95
N GLU A 96 -5.92 -0.20 3.08
CA GLU A 96 -6.78 -1.32 3.44
C GLU A 96 -6.15 -2.62 2.92
N LEU A 97 -6.06 -3.62 3.77
CA LEU A 97 -5.48 -4.93 3.41
C LEU A 97 -6.48 -5.86 2.71
N SER A 98 -7.77 -5.54 2.78
CA SER A 98 -8.86 -6.33 2.20
C SER A 98 -10.03 -5.42 1.89
N ILE A 99 -10.71 -5.68 0.78
CA ILE A 99 -11.91 -4.93 0.36
C ILE A 99 -13.06 -5.20 1.33
N SER A 100 -13.25 -6.47 1.71
CA SER A 100 -14.30 -6.89 2.65
C SER A 100 -14.03 -6.47 4.09
N LYS A 101 -12.81 -5.96 4.40
CA LYS A 101 -12.32 -5.66 5.75
C LYS A 101 -12.36 -6.85 6.71
N LYS A 102 -12.71 -8.06 6.23
CA LYS A 102 -12.75 -9.31 6.99
C LYS A 102 -11.55 -10.17 6.62
N LEU A 103 -10.72 -10.43 7.60
CA LEU A 103 -9.55 -11.29 7.47
C LEU A 103 -9.74 -12.47 8.44
N ASN A 104 -9.66 -13.68 7.92
CA ASN A 104 -9.68 -14.90 8.72
C ASN A 104 -8.25 -15.37 8.93
N GLN A 105 -7.97 -15.87 10.12
CA GLN A 105 -6.67 -16.44 10.44
C GLN A 105 -6.48 -17.78 9.72
N THR A 106 -5.27 -18.03 9.26
CA THR A 106 -4.87 -19.34 8.71
C THR A 106 -4.20 -20.20 9.77
N SER A 107 -3.76 -21.40 9.40
CA SER A 107 -2.92 -22.25 10.27
C SER A 107 -1.54 -21.62 10.58
N ILE A 108 -1.14 -20.58 9.88
CA ILE A 108 0.08 -19.83 10.09
C ILE A 108 -0.30 -18.46 10.67
N ASN A 109 0.13 -18.18 11.90
CA ASN A 109 -0.30 -16.99 12.65
C ASN A 109 -0.07 -15.65 11.94
N ASP A 110 0.95 -15.58 11.10
CA ASP A 110 1.34 -14.36 10.41
C ASP A 110 0.71 -14.21 9.01
N LEU A 111 -0.15 -15.17 8.63
CA LEU A 111 -0.89 -15.15 7.38
C LEU A 111 -2.39 -15.18 7.65
N ASN A 112 -3.08 -14.23 7.06
CA ASN A 112 -4.53 -14.20 7.02
C ASN A 112 -5.03 -14.58 5.64
N ILE A 113 -6.31 -14.90 5.55
CA ILE A 113 -7.00 -15.16 4.29
C ILE A 113 -8.19 -14.20 4.18
N THR A 114 -8.35 -13.58 3.01
CA THR A 114 -9.47 -12.68 2.75
C THR A 114 -10.64 -13.41 2.10
N ASN A 115 -11.86 -12.93 2.37
CA ASN A 115 -13.06 -13.33 1.67
C ASN A 115 -13.41 -12.36 0.53
N ASP A 116 -12.44 -11.60 0.05
CA ASP A 116 -12.64 -10.70 -1.06
C ASP A 116 -13.16 -11.44 -2.31
N PRO A 117 -14.00 -10.80 -3.12
CA PRO A 117 -14.58 -11.44 -4.28
C PRO A 117 -13.52 -11.92 -5.26
N LYS A 118 -13.76 -13.08 -5.84
CA LYS A 118 -12.90 -13.66 -6.88
C LYS A 118 -13.43 -13.27 -8.25
N TYR A 119 -12.53 -12.85 -9.09
CA TYR A 119 -12.85 -12.64 -10.49
C TYR A 119 -12.60 -13.91 -11.29
N THR A 120 -13.61 -14.37 -12.03
CA THR A 120 -13.44 -15.48 -12.97
C THR A 120 -12.60 -15.04 -14.18
N LYS A 121 -11.92 -15.98 -14.84
CA LYS A 121 -11.21 -15.70 -16.09
C LYS A 121 -12.11 -14.99 -17.10
N LYS A 122 -13.37 -15.40 -17.23
CA LYS A 122 -14.36 -14.77 -18.12
C LYS A 122 -14.55 -13.29 -17.80
N LYS A 123 -14.78 -12.93 -16.51
CA LYS A 123 -14.95 -11.54 -16.09
C LYS A 123 -13.70 -10.68 -16.31
N ILE A 124 -12.52 -11.27 -16.11
CA ILE A 124 -11.25 -10.57 -16.38
C ILE A 124 -11.12 -10.29 -17.88
N LEU A 125 -11.41 -11.26 -18.75
CA LEU A 125 -11.36 -11.08 -20.20
C LEU A 125 -12.39 -10.05 -20.68
N GLU A 126 -13.60 -10.04 -20.13
CA GLU A 126 -14.61 -9.01 -20.41
C GLU A 126 -14.09 -7.61 -20.05
N LEU A 127 -13.48 -7.46 -18.87
CA LEU A 127 -12.90 -6.18 -18.45
C LEU A 127 -11.75 -5.74 -19.38
N LEU A 128 -10.86 -6.66 -19.76
CA LEU A 128 -9.76 -6.36 -20.68
C LEU A 128 -10.27 -5.89 -22.03
N ASN A 129 -11.25 -6.58 -22.61
CA ASN A 129 -11.88 -6.17 -23.89
C ASN A 129 -12.53 -4.78 -23.78
N LEU A 130 -13.21 -4.47 -22.66
CA LEU A 130 -13.78 -3.15 -22.44
C LEU A 130 -12.71 -2.05 -22.33
N ILE A 131 -11.56 -2.36 -21.72
CA ILE A 131 -10.43 -1.43 -21.59
C ILE A 131 -9.77 -1.20 -22.95
N GLU A 132 -9.55 -2.25 -23.73
CA GLU A 132 -8.92 -2.18 -25.05
C GLU A 132 -9.76 -1.36 -26.04
N ASN A 133 -11.09 -1.48 -25.99
CA ASN A 133 -12.01 -0.72 -26.83
C ASN A 133 -12.10 0.76 -26.48
N ASN A 134 -11.65 1.18 -25.31
CA ASN A 134 -11.64 2.58 -24.90
C ASN A 134 -10.33 3.26 -25.32
N LYS A 135 -10.43 4.36 -26.08
CA LYS A 135 -9.26 5.01 -26.69
C LYS A 135 -8.50 5.94 -25.72
N ASN A 136 -9.16 6.49 -24.69
CA ASN A 136 -8.51 7.43 -23.79
C ASN A 136 -8.41 6.90 -22.35
N TYR A 137 -7.44 7.46 -21.59
CA TYR A 137 -7.15 7.07 -20.22
C TYR A 137 -8.34 7.24 -19.28
N GLN A 138 -9.09 8.34 -19.41
CA GLN A 138 -10.21 8.66 -18.52
C GLN A 138 -11.38 7.67 -18.70
N GLU A 139 -11.67 7.27 -19.92
CA GLU A 139 -12.67 6.25 -20.23
C GLU A 139 -12.26 4.89 -19.70
N ARG A 140 -11.00 4.49 -19.90
CA ARG A 140 -10.45 3.25 -19.32
C ARG A 140 -10.57 3.23 -17.80
N PHE A 141 -10.19 4.33 -17.15
CA PHE A 141 -10.30 4.46 -15.70
C PHE A 141 -11.75 4.36 -15.21
N ASN A 142 -12.69 5.05 -15.88
CA ASN A 142 -14.10 4.99 -15.53
C ASN A 142 -14.70 3.60 -15.76
N THR A 143 -14.31 2.90 -16.82
CA THR A 143 -14.72 1.52 -17.11
C THR A 143 -14.25 0.57 -16.01
N ILE A 144 -12.99 0.65 -15.59
CA ILE A 144 -12.46 -0.14 -14.48
C ILE A 144 -13.22 0.16 -13.19
N LYS A 145 -13.43 1.44 -12.87
CA LYS A 145 -14.15 1.86 -11.68
C LYS A 145 -15.60 1.37 -11.65
N PHE A 146 -16.28 1.45 -12.77
CA PHE A 146 -17.67 0.96 -12.92
C PHE A 146 -17.74 -0.56 -12.75
N PHE A 147 -16.85 -1.29 -13.41
CA PHE A 147 -16.76 -2.76 -13.31
C PHE A 147 -16.52 -3.20 -11.86
N LEU A 148 -15.53 -2.61 -11.19
CA LEU A 148 -15.22 -2.92 -9.80
C LEU A 148 -16.38 -2.57 -8.86
N LYS A 149 -17.09 -1.46 -9.07
CA LYS A 149 -18.24 -1.07 -8.26
C LYS A 149 -19.41 -2.03 -8.40
N LYS A 150 -19.69 -2.48 -9.62
CA LYS A 150 -20.78 -3.45 -9.91
C LYS A 150 -20.55 -4.83 -9.28
N GLU A 151 -19.27 -5.21 -9.15
CA GLU A 151 -18.88 -6.52 -8.61
C GLU A 151 -18.69 -6.53 -7.08
N LEU A 152 -18.68 -5.34 -6.44
CA LEU A 152 -18.48 -5.16 -4.99
C LEU A 152 -19.78 -4.88 -4.23
N CYS A 153 -20.90 -4.67 -4.94
CA CYS A 153 -22.25 -4.63 -4.40
C CYS A 153 -22.96 -5.96 -4.58
#